data_ff9af895d0f990158307cc7241b3b6ec
#
_entry.id   ff9af895d0f990158307cc7241b3b6ec
#
_cell.length_a   1.000
_cell.length_b   1.000
_cell.length_c   1.000
_cell.angle_alpha   90.00
_cell.angle_beta   90.00
_cell.angle_gamma   90.00
#
_symmetry.space_group_name_H-M   'P 1'
#
loop_
_entity.id
_entity.type
_entity.pdbx_description
1 polymer ?
#
loop_
_entity_poly.entity_id
_entity_poly.type
_entity_poly.pdbx_seq_one_letter_code
_entity_poly.pdbx_strand_id
1 'polypeptide(L)'
;MSVDRPLFMPGDIVKHFKRETIHNPQNNDYLYTIISEAEHTETGETLMIYRALYGKGKLYARPRKMFYGLVDKEKYPNISQKYRFEKYRGTIYIE
;
A
#
# COMPACT_ATOMS: atom_id res chain seq x y z
N MET A 1 5.51 19.61 -11.23
CA MET A 1 6.49 18.63 -10.75
C MET A 1 6.03 17.23 -11.11
N SER A 2 6.89 16.46 -11.73
CA SER A 2 6.55 15.10 -12.11
C SER A 2 6.74 14.16 -10.93
N VAL A 3 5.97 13.08 -10.91
CA VAL A 3 6.18 11.99 -9.97
C VAL A 3 7.08 10.95 -10.63
N ASP A 4 8.00 10.41 -9.85
CA ASP A 4 8.99 9.45 -10.35
C ASP A 4 8.44 8.04 -10.43
N ARG A 5 7.20 7.83 -10.07
CA ARG A 5 6.56 6.52 -10.06
C ARG A 5 5.18 6.59 -10.65
N PRO A 6 4.70 5.50 -11.28
CA PRO A 6 3.32 5.45 -11.74
C PRO A 6 2.36 5.53 -10.56
N LEU A 7 1.23 6.20 -10.79
CA LEU A 7 0.16 6.25 -9.81
C LEU A 7 -0.67 4.97 -9.90
N PHE A 8 -1.22 4.55 -8.75
CA PHE A 8 -2.09 3.39 -8.70
C PHE A 8 -3.49 3.74 -9.19
N MET A 9 -4.17 2.73 -9.73
CA MET A 9 -5.54 2.84 -10.20
C MET A 9 -6.46 1.97 -9.34
N PRO A 10 -7.76 2.29 -9.24
CA PRO A 10 -8.71 1.39 -8.59
C PRO A 10 -8.60 -0.02 -9.13
N GLY A 11 -8.57 -0.99 -8.22
CA GLY A 11 -8.39 -2.40 -8.56
C GLY A 11 -6.94 -2.88 -8.58
N ASP A 12 -5.98 -1.98 -8.59
CA ASP A 12 -4.58 -2.37 -8.48
C ASP A 12 -4.32 -3.05 -7.14
N ILE A 13 -3.46 -4.07 -7.15
CA ILE A 13 -3.01 -4.72 -5.93
C ILE A 13 -1.62 -4.20 -5.59
N VAL A 14 -1.43 -3.83 -4.33
CA VAL A 14 -0.18 -3.26 -3.85
C VAL A 14 0.29 -4.02 -2.63
N LYS A 15 1.61 -3.98 -2.40
CA LYS A 15 2.23 -4.57 -1.21
C LYS A 15 2.81 -3.47 -0.33
N HIS A 16 2.54 -3.58 0.96
CA HIS A 16 3.21 -2.75 1.97
C HIS A 16 4.62 -3.31 2.18
N PHE A 17 5.58 -2.42 2.47
CA PHE A 17 6.98 -2.84 2.63
C PHE A 17 7.18 -3.89 3.73
N LYS A 18 6.32 -3.94 4.73
CA LYS A 18 6.44 -4.93 5.80
C LYS A 18 6.24 -6.36 5.33
N ARG A 19 5.70 -6.56 4.12
CA ARG A 19 5.64 -7.90 3.55
C ARG A 19 7.03 -8.53 3.41
N GLU A 20 8.08 -7.71 3.24
CA GLU A 20 9.45 -8.22 3.18
C GLU A 20 9.89 -8.90 4.48
N THR A 21 9.24 -8.60 5.59
CA THR A 21 9.60 -9.20 6.88
C THR A 21 9.06 -10.62 7.02
N ILE A 22 8.23 -11.07 6.09
CA ILE A 22 7.65 -12.41 6.10
C ILE A 22 8.50 -13.30 5.20
N HIS A 23 9.09 -14.35 5.78
CA HIS A 23 9.89 -15.29 5.00
C HIS A 23 8.98 -16.26 4.24
N ASN A 24 9.13 -16.33 2.91
CA ASN A 24 8.33 -17.19 2.03
C ASN A 24 6.82 -17.13 2.32
N PRO A 25 6.20 -15.93 2.19
CA PRO A 25 4.79 -15.80 2.55
C PRO A 25 3.91 -16.66 1.64
N GLN A 26 2.99 -17.41 2.29
CA GLN A 26 1.98 -18.20 1.60
C GLN A 26 0.58 -17.72 1.96
N ASN A 27 0.46 -16.42 2.16
CA ASN A 27 -0.79 -15.74 2.50
C ASN A 27 -0.75 -14.35 1.88
N ASN A 28 -1.81 -13.58 2.12
CA ASN A 28 -1.94 -12.23 1.56
C ASN A 28 -1.60 -11.14 2.56
N ASP A 29 -0.87 -11.46 3.63
CA ASP A 29 -0.50 -10.46 4.64
C ASP A 29 0.23 -9.29 3.99
N TYR A 30 -0.20 -8.06 4.34
CA TYR A 30 0.32 -6.80 3.80
C TYR A 30 0.08 -6.59 2.31
N LEU A 31 -0.89 -7.32 1.74
CA LEU A 31 -1.40 -7.04 0.39
C LEU A 31 -2.73 -6.31 0.49
N TYR A 32 -2.92 -5.35 -0.41
CA TYR A 32 -4.11 -4.49 -0.41
C TYR A 32 -4.57 -4.26 -1.84
N THR A 33 -5.87 -4.01 -2.00
CA THR A 33 -6.41 -3.54 -3.28
C THR A 33 -6.79 -2.08 -3.15
N ILE A 34 -6.44 -1.30 -4.16
CA ILE A 34 -6.81 0.11 -4.23
C ILE A 34 -8.30 0.21 -4.55
N ILE A 35 -9.03 0.97 -3.76
CA ILE A 35 -10.47 1.18 -3.97
C ILE A 35 -10.70 2.49 -4.72
N SER A 36 -10.21 3.60 -4.17
CA SER A 36 -10.43 4.91 -4.76
C SER A 36 -9.61 5.95 -4.01
N GLU A 37 -9.68 7.20 -4.51
CA GLU A 37 -9.28 8.36 -3.73
C GLU A 37 -10.55 9.01 -3.20
N ALA A 38 -10.42 9.72 -2.09
CA ALA A 38 -11.52 10.47 -1.49
C ALA A 38 -10.99 11.76 -0.89
N GLU A 39 -11.86 12.73 -0.71
CA GLU A 39 -11.50 13.98 -0.07
C GLU A 39 -11.87 13.92 1.42
N HIS A 40 -10.94 14.33 2.26
CA HIS A 40 -11.22 14.50 3.70
C HIS A 40 -12.13 15.73 3.84
N THR A 41 -13.31 15.54 4.42
CA THR A 41 -14.33 16.60 4.43
C THR A 41 -13.93 17.82 5.25
N GLU A 42 -13.06 17.66 6.25
CA GLU A 42 -12.65 18.78 7.09
C GLU A 42 -11.42 19.49 6.60
N THR A 43 -10.43 18.73 6.10
CA THR A 43 -9.13 19.31 5.73
C THR A 43 -9.00 19.55 4.23
N GLY A 44 -9.84 18.89 3.42
CA GLY A 44 -9.72 18.94 1.96
C GLY A 44 -8.58 18.12 1.39
N GLU A 45 -7.79 17.45 2.24
CA GLU A 45 -6.70 16.63 1.70
C GLU A 45 -7.24 15.38 1.00
N THR A 46 -6.47 14.88 0.05
CA THR A 46 -6.80 13.65 -0.66
C THR A 46 -6.36 12.44 0.14
N LEU A 47 -7.27 11.48 0.28
CA LEU A 47 -7.02 10.22 0.97
C LEU A 47 -7.03 9.08 -0.05
N MET A 48 -6.13 8.10 0.16
CA MET A 48 -6.20 6.82 -0.55
C MET A 48 -7.07 5.89 0.26
N ILE A 49 -8.04 5.27 -0.40
CA ILE A 49 -8.92 4.26 0.20
C ILE A 49 -8.49 2.91 -0.34
N TYR A 50 -8.19 1.98 0.56
CA TYR A 50 -7.69 0.67 0.16
C TYR A 50 -8.19 -0.40 1.13
N ARG A 51 -8.27 -1.64 0.64
CA ARG A 51 -8.80 -2.76 1.41
C ARG A 51 -7.74 -3.83 1.59
N ALA A 52 -7.59 -4.32 2.81
CA ALA A 52 -6.71 -5.43 3.09
C ALA A 52 -7.23 -6.70 2.43
N LEU A 53 -6.30 -7.48 1.82
CA LEU A 53 -6.61 -8.79 1.24
C LEU A 53 -6.33 -9.91 2.25
N TYR A 54 -6.27 -9.57 3.51
CA TYR A 54 -6.03 -10.51 4.59
C TYR A 54 -6.90 -10.15 5.79
N GLY A 55 -6.95 -11.04 6.77
CA GLY A 55 -7.75 -10.82 7.96
C GLY A 55 -9.22 -10.65 7.60
N LYS A 56 -9.86 -9.65 8.13
CA LYS A 56 -11.28 -9.37 7.91
C LYS A 56 -11.54 -8.47 6.69
N GLY A 57 -10.51 -8.16 5.92
CA GLY A 57 -10.68 -7.32 4.74
C GLY A 57 -11.04 -5.89 5.06
N LYS A 58 -10.42 -5.31 6.07
CA LYS A 58 -10.73 -3.94 6.50
C LYS A 58 -10.43 -2.92 5.42
N LEU A 59 -11.26 -1.89 5.37
CA LEU A 59 -10.99 -0.70 4.59
C LEU A 59 -10.16 0.28 5.40
N TYR A 60 -9.21 0.91 4.73
CA TYR A 60 -8.34 1.92 5.34
C TYR A 60 -8.37 3.18 4.50
N ALA A 61 -8.08 4.30 5.17
CA ALA A 61 -7.88 5.59 4.53
C ALA A 61 -6.56 6.16 5.03
N ARG A 62 -5.73 6.65 4.12
CA ARG A 62 -4.42 7.23 4.47
C ARG A 62 -4.20 8.46 3.59
N PRO A 63 -3.64 9.54 4.14
CA PRO A 63 -3.30 10.69 3.29
C PRO A 63 -2.48 10.26 2.08
N ARG A 64 -2.86 10.77 0.91
CA ARG A 64 -2.24 10.39 -0.36
C ARG A 64 -0.73 10.59 -0.35
N LYS A 65 -0.27 11.69 0.23
CA LYS A 65 1.17 11.98 0.34
C LYS A 65 1.91 10.87 1.09
N MET A 66 1.32 10.40 2.19
CA MET A 66 1.93 9.34 2.99
C MET A 66 1.89 8.01 2.25
N PHE A 67 0.78 7.75 1.56
CA PHE A 67 0.61 6.49 0.84
C PHE A 67 1.68 6.31 -0.24
N TYR A 68 1.99 7.38 -0.98
CA TYR A 68 2.99 7.37 -2.04
C TYR A 68 4.42 7.67 -1.53
N GLY A 69 4.59 7.79 -0.22
CA GLY A 69 5.87 8.16 0.37
C GLY A 69 6.90 7.05 0.35
N LEU A 70 8.12 7.43 0.69
CA LEU A 70 9.25 6.52 0.77
C LEU A 70 9.23 5.75 2.09
N VAL A 71 9.82 4.56 2.09
CA VAL A 71 10.12 3.83 3.33
C VAL A 71 11.15 4.63 4.11
N ASP A 72 10.93 4.75 5.42
CA ASP A 72 11.89 5.40 6.32
C ASP A 72 13.05 4.43 6.56
N LYS A 73 14.16 4.65 5.86
CA LYS A 73 15.32 3.76 5.92
C LYS A 73 16.11 3.89 7.21
N GLU A 74 15.92 4.97 7.96
CA GLU A 74 16.51 5.07 9.29
C GLU A 74 15.82 4.12 10.26
N LYS A 75 14.49 4.03 10.16
CA LYS A 75 13.69 3.15 11.01
C LYS A 75 13.72 1.70 10.51
N TYR A 76 13.81 1.51 9.20
CA TYR A 76 13.75 0.19 8.56
C TYR A 76 14.93 0.00 7.61
N PRO A 77 16.18 -0.08 8.15
CA PRO A 77 17.37 -0.09 7.28
C PRO A 77 17.52 -1.35 6.44
N ASN A 78 16.86 -2.45 6.82
CA ASN A 78 16.99 -3.73 6.13
C ASN A 78 15.91 -3.95 5.06
N ILE A 79 14.98 -3.00 4.89
CA ILE A 79 13.95 -3.10 3.87
C ILE A 79 14.52 -2.66 2.54
N SER A 80 14.40 -3.50 1.51
CA SER A 80 14.88 -3.18 0.17
C SER A 80 13.86 -2.39 -0.64
N GLN A 81 12.57 -2.53 -0.35
CA GLN A 81 11.52 -1.80 -1.05
C GLN A 81 11.70 -0.30 -0.84
N LYS A 82 11.60 0.48 -1.92
CA LYS A 82 11.84 1.93 -1.87
C LYS A 82 10.64 2.69 -1.31
N TYR A 83 9.45 2.39 -1.81
CA TYR A 83 8.22 3.08 -1.41
C TYR A 83 7.44 2.26 -0.41
N ARG A 84 6.63 2.93 0.40
CA ARG A 84 5.80 2.26 1.40
C ARG A 84 4.86 1.23 0.78
N PHE A 85 4.34 1.55 -0.40
CA PHE A 85 3.49 0.65 -1.17
C PHE A 85 4.02 0.59 -2.58
N GLU A 86 4.11 -0.61 -3.13
CA GLU A 86 4.51 -0.82 -4.52
C GLU A 86 3.56 -1.83 -5.15
N LYS A 87 3.44 -1.74 -6.48
CA LYS A 87 2.54 -2.63 -7.20
C LYS A 87 2.97 -4.08 -7.01
N TYR A 88 1.98 -4.94 -6.74
CA TYR A 88 2.23 -6.37 -6.52
C TYR A 88 1.73 -7.17 -7.72
N ARG A 89 2.56 -8.03 -8.24
CA ARG A 89 2.24 -8.89 -9.39
C ARG A 89 2.39 -10.36 -9.08
N GLY A 90 2.56 -10.71 -7.81
CA GLY A 90 2.75 -12.10 -7.39
C GLY A 90 1.42 -12.83 -7.16
N THR A 91 1.54 -13.94 -6.47
CA THR A 91 0.40 -14.81 -6.19
C THR A 91 -0.53 -14.20 -5.14
N ILE A 92 -1.83 -14.30 -5.39
CA ILE A 92 -2.87 -13.98 -4.42
C ILE A 92 -3.46 -15.31 -3.95
N TYR A 93 -3.49 -15.51 -2.65
CA TYR A 93 -3.97 -16.74 -2.06
C TYR A 93 -5.45 -16.64 -1.75
N ILE A 94 -6.16 -17.76 -1.90
CA ILE A 94 -7.57 -17.84 -1.51
C ILE A 94 -7.59 -18.13 -0.01
N GLU A 95 -8.25 -17.25 0.73
CA GLU A 95 -8.36 -17.38 2.19
C GLU A 95 -9.77 -17.66 2.64
#